data_a60d5fd7e4ea9658b743f5ab5f98c914
#
_entry.id   a60d5fd7e4ea9658b743f5ab5f98c914
#
_cell.length_a   1.000
_cell.length_b   1.000
_cell.length_c   1.000
_cell.angle_alpha   90.00
_cell.angle_beta   90.00
_cell.angle_gamma   90.00
#
_symmetry.space_group_name_H-M   'P 1'
#
loop_
_entity.id
_entity.type
_entity.pdbx_description
1 polymer ?
#
loop_
_entity_poly.entity_id
_entity_poly.type
_entity_poly.pdbx_seq_one_letter_code
_entity_poly.pdbx_strand_id
1 'polypeptide(L)' 'GIRCLDLHGVRHDNVNLELIDFCFKFQKDLPLKIICGNSKKMIDICIDSLTRQGIAYDLQRYGIIIVIKI' A
#
# COMPACT_ATOMS: atom_id res chain seq x y z
N GLY A 1 -17.11 -4.57 2.86
CA GLY A 1 -16.33 -3.48 2.36
C GLY A 1 -14.91 -3.88 2.00
N ILE A 2 -14.16 -2.94 1.48
CA ILE A 2 -12.77 -3.14 1.09
C ILE A 2 -11.85 -3.13 2.32
N ARG A 3 -10.88 -4.03 2.37
CA ARG A 3 -9.88 -4.01 3.42
C ARG A 3 -8.94 -2.84 3.23
N CYS A 4 -8.56 -2.24 4.34
CA CYS A 4 -7.79 -1.01 4.33
C CYS A 4 -6.60 -1.11 5.28
N LEU A 5 -5.44 -0.69 4.82
CA LEU A 5 -4.25 -0.52 5.67
C LEU A 5 -3.94 0.97 5.75
N ASP A 6 -3.94 1.50 6.94
CA ASP A 6 -3.60 2.91 7.17
C ASP A 6 -2.16 3.00 7.67
N LEU A 7 -1.30 3.58 6.83
CA LEU A 7 0.12 3.74 7.14
C LEU A 7 0.44 5.11 7.77
N HIS A 8 -0.58 5.90 8.03
CA HIS A 8 -0.41 7.20 8.69
C HIS A 8 0.28 6.99 10.05
N GLY A 9 1.37 7.67 10.27
CA GLY A 9 2.12 7.55 11.51
C GLY A 9 3.07 6.34 11.59
N VAL A 10 3.07 5.47 10.59
CA VAL A 10 4.02 4.36 10.54
C VAL A 10 5.39 4.91 10.14
N ARG A 11 6.43 4.43 10.82
CA ARG A 11 7.81 4.85 10.50
C ARG A 11 8.19 4.37 9.11
N HIS A 12 8.90 5.21 8.37
CA HIS A 12 9.30 4.89 6.99
C HIS A 12 10.06 3.57 6.89
N ASP A 13 10.88 3.24 7.88
CA ASP A 13 11.65 1.98 7.92
C ASP A 13 10.76 0.74 7.94
N ASN A 14 9.56 0.88 8.49
CA ASN A 14 8.63 -0.25 8.69
C ASN A 14 7.59 -0.36 7.58
N VAL A 15 7.48 0.63 6.72
CA VAL A 15 6.41 0.68 5.70
C VAL A 15 6.48 -0.50 4.74
N ASN A 16 7.66 -0.80 4.23
CA ASN A 16 7.81 -1.89 3.27
C ASN A 16 7.31 -3.21 3.86
N LEU A 17 7.75 -3.52 5.06
CA LEU A 17 7.38 -4.78 5.73
C LEU A 17 5.88 -4.85 5.98
N GLU A 18 5.30 -3.78 6.56
CA GLU A 18 3.87 -3.78 6.88
C GLU A 18 3.00 -3.83 5.64
N LEU A 19 3.39 -3.09 4.59
CA LEU A 19 2.64 -3.05 3.35
C LEU A 19 2.65 -4.40 2.64
N ILE A 20 3.82 -4.99 2.49
CA ILE A 20 3.95 -6.25 1.77
C ILE A 20 3.29 -7.40 2.55
N ASP A 21 3.47 -7.42 3.87
CA ASP A 21 2.80 -8.40 4.72
C ASP A 21 1.28 -8.32 4.58
N PHE A 22 0.73 -7.10 4.61
CA PHE A 22 -0.70 -6.87 4.44
C PHE A 22 -1.19 -7.39 3.08
N CYS A 23 -0.46 -7.07 2.02
CA CYS A 23 -0.85 -7.48 0.67
C CYS A 23 -0.91 -9.01 0.54
N PHE A 24 0.11 -9.70 1.02
CA PHE A 24 0.13 -11.16 0.91
C PHE A 24 -0.87 -11.82 1.85
N LYS A 25 -1.04 -11.26 3.04
CA LYS A 25 -1.99 -11.81 4.01
C LYS A 25 -3.42 -11.76 3.49
N PHE A 26 -3.78 -10.68 2.80
CA PHE A 26 -5.14 -10.46 2.33
C PHE A 26 -5.29 -10.53 0.81
N GLN A 27 -4.39 -11.25 0.15
CA GLN A 27 -4.40 -11.32 -1.32
C GLN A 27 -5.68 -11.92 -1.90
N LYS A 28 -6.42 -12.70 -1.12
CA LYS A 28 -7.70 -13.25 -1.56
C LYS A 28 -8.84 -12.23 -1.48
N ASP A 29 -8.60 -11.11 -0.83
CA ASP A 29 -9.62 -10.08 -0.62
C ASP A 29 -9.40 -8.85 -1.51
N LEU A 30 -8.64 -9.01 -2.59
CA LEU A 30 -8.42 -7.91 -3.54
C LEU A 30 -9.73 -7.35 -4.09
N PRO A 31 -9.82 -6.06 -4.35
CA PRO A 31 -8.77 -5.05 -4.20
C PRO A 31 -8.57 -4.63 -2.76
N LEU A 32 -7.37 -4.12 -2.46
CA LEU A 32 -7.02 -3.66 -1.12
C LEU A 32 -6.72 -2.16 -1.17
N LYS A 33 -7.10 -1.46 -0.10
CA LYS A 33 -6.89 -0.02 -0.03
C LYS A 33 -5.73 0.31 0.91
N ILE A 34 -4.82 1.13 0.44
CA ILE A 34 -3.67 1.58 1.24
C ILE A 34 -3.77 3.08 1.41
N ILE A 35 -3.82 3.53 2.65
CA ILE A 35 -3.81 4.95 2.97
C ILE A 35 -2.39 5.34 3.34
N CYS A 36 -1.72 6.07 2.47
CA CYS A 36 -0.33 6.49 2.68
C CYS A 36 -0.25 7.76 3.53
N GLY A 37 -1.35 8.52 3.60
CA GLY A 37 -1.32 9.83 4.22
C GLY A 37 -0.89 10.90 3.22
N ASN A 38 -0.80 12.12 3.70
CA ASN A 38 -0.58 13.29 2.85
C ASN A 38 0.91 13.62 2.71
N SER A 39 1.73 12.58 2.54
CA SER A 39 3.19 12.70 2.49
C SER A 39 3.71 12.10 1.19
N LYS A 40 4.35 12.93 0.37
CA LYS A 40 4.97 12.46 -0.87
C LYS A 40 6.00 11.37 -0.59
N LYS A 41 6.78 11.53 0.48
CA LYS A 41 7.79 10.53 0.87
C LYS A 41 7.13 9.18 1.13
N MET A 42 6.05 9.16 1.89
CA MET A 42 5.34 7.92 2.20
C MET A 42 4.75 7.30 0.94
N ILE A 43 4.16 8.11 0.07
CA ILE A 43 3.59 7.63 -1.19
C ILE A 43 4.68 6.98 -2.03
N ASP A 44 5.84 7.62 -2.15
CA ASP A 44 6.96 7.12 -2.93
C ASP A 44 7.48 5.78 -2.37
N ILE A 45 7.55 5.65 -1.05
CA ILE A 45 7.97 4.40 -0.41
C ILE A 45 6.98 3.29 -0.72
N CYS A 46 5.69 3.57 -0.64
CA CYS A 46 4.65 2.59 -0.93
C CYS A 46 4.72 2.12 -2.39
N ILE A 47 4.83 3.06 -3.32
CA ILE A 47 4.91 2.75 -4.74
C ILE A 47 6.16 1.91 -5.04
N ASP A 48 7.30 2.30 -4.47
CA ASP A 48 8.54 1.57 -4.64
C ASP A 48 8.42 0.13 -4.13
N SER A 49 7.83 -0.04 -2.94
CA SER A 49 7.64 -1.36 -2.35
C SER A 49 6.77 -2.25 -3.22
N LEU A 50 5.64 -1.73 -3.69
CA LEU A 50 4.71 -2.49 -4.55
C LEU A 50 5.37 -2.84 -5.88
N THR A 51 6.08 -1.89 -6.48
CA THR A 51 6.75 -2.09 -7.77
C THR A 51 7.82 -3.18 -7.66
N ARG A 52 8.61 -3.17 -6.60
CA ARG A 52 9.67 -4.17 -6.41
C ARG A 52 9.10 -5.58 -6.26
N GLN A 53 7.89 -5.73 -5.74
CA GLN A 53 7.25 -7.02 -5.57
C GLN A 53 6.41 -7.43 -6.77
N GLY A 54 6.33 -6.59 -7.80
CA GLY A 54 5.50 -6.89 -8.97
C GLY A 54 4.01 -6.81 -8.69
N ILE A 55 3.62 -6.07 -7.67
CA ILE A 55 2.22 -5.92 -7.28
C ILE A 55 1.59 -4.79 -8.10
N ALA A 56 0.48 -5.09 -8.77
CA ALA A 56 -0.23 -4.10 -9.58
C ALA A 56 -1.10 -3.21 -8.70
N TYR A 57 -1.05 -1.93 -8.95
CA TYR A 57 -1.80 -0.95 -8.16
C TYR A 57 -2.32 0.18 -9.03
N ASP A 58 -3.28 0.92 -8.47
CA ASP A 58 -3.82 2.13 -9.07
C ASP A 58 -3.74 3.25 -8.04
N LEU A 59 -3.22 4.40 -8.44
CA LEU A 59 -3.16 5.57 -7.57
C LEU A 59 -4.50 6.29 -7.71
N GLN A 60 -5.44 5.98 -6.83
CA GLN A 60 -6.81 6.47 -6.90
C GLN A 60 -6.87 7.99 -6.72
N ARG A 61 -6.13 8.47 -5.73
CA ARG A 61 -5.96 9.90 -5.47
C ARG A 61 -4.70 10.08 -4.65
N TYR A 62 -4.30 11.31 -4.42
CA TYR A 62 -3.11 11.61 -3.63
C TYR A 62 -3.21 10.93 -2.27
N GLY A 63 -2.25 10.07 -1.97
CA GLY A 63 -2.20 9.36 -0.69
C GLY A 63 -3.05 8.11 -0.59
N ILE A 64 -3.82 7.74 -1.62
CA ILE A 64 -4.67 6.55 -1.62
C ILE A 64 -4.30 5.64 -2.78
N ILE A 65 -3.85 4.44 -2.46
CA ILE A 65 -3.46 3.43 -3.43
C ILE A 65 -4.42 2.25 -3.34
N ILE A 66 -4.83 1.74 -4.48
CA ILE A 66 -5.66 0.53 -4.55
C ILE A 66 -4.78 -0.58 -5.13
N VAL A 67 -4.59 -1.65 -4.37
CA VAL A 67 -3.85 -2.83 -4.83
C VAL A 67 -4.84 -3.70 -5.61
N ILE A 68 -4.50 -3.99 -6.86
CA ILE A 68 -5.42 -4.64 -7.80
C ILE A 68 -5.07 -6.11 -8.01
N LYS A 69 -3.79 -6.43 -8.08
CA LYS A 69 -3.34 -7.77 -8.40
C LYS A 69 -1.98 -8.03 -7.78
N ILE A 70 -1.82 -9.21 -7.24
CA ILE A 70 -0.55 -9.65 -6.62
C ILE A 70 0.11 -10.77 -7.42
#